data_e8bc45fe33990aba940e6aa849b68ac8
#
_entry.id   e8bc45fe33990aba940e6aa849b68ac8
#
_cell.length_a   1.000
_cell.length_b   1.000
_cell.length_c   1.000
_cell.angle_alpha   90.00
_cell.angle_beta   90.00
_cell.angle_gamma   90.00
#
_symmetry.space_group_name_H-M   'P 1'
#
loop_
_entity.id
_entity.type
_entity.pdbx_description
1 polymer ?
#
loop_
_entity_poly.entity_id
_entity_poly.type
_entity_poly.pdbx_seq_one_letter_code
_entity_poly.pdbx_strand_id
1 'polypeptide(L)'
;MSTLEMLKSELNGIDIRFDDPLKQYTYTKVGGAADYLVFPRNRYELARVVKFANREQIPWMVLGNASNIIVRDGGIRGFVIMFDKLNGVAVDGYTIEAEAGANLIETTHIALHHSLTGFEFACGIPGSIGGAVFMNAGAYGGEISHILLSCKVLTRDGEIKNISAQDMKFGYRRSYVQQTGDVVISAKFALAPGMHRVIRQEMERLTHLRQLKQPLEYPSCGSVFKRPVGHFAGQLISEANLKGHRIGGVEVSTKHAGFMVNVDNGTAADYENLIAHVIETVKAHSGVTLEREVRIIGEK
;
A
#
# COMPACT_ATOMS: atom_id res chain seq x y z
N MET A 1 -18.37 27.24 18.28
CA MET A 1 -18.19 26.93 16.84
C MET A 1 -18.28 25.41 16.69
N SER A 2 -19.05 24.89 15.77
CA SER A 2 -19.09 23.44 15.55
C SER A 2 -17.75 22.98 14.96
N THR A 3 -17.41 21.69 15.12
CA THR A 3 -16.20 21.09 14.50
C THR A 3 -16.14 21.36 13.00
N LEU A 4 -17.28 21.32 12.32
CA LEU A 4 -17.39 21.60 10.90
C LEU A 4 -17.05 23.06 10.54
N GLU A 5 -17.48 24.02 11.35
CA GLU A 5 -17.18 25.44 11.14
C GLU A 5 -15.68 25.72 11.37
N MET A 6 -15.09 25.13 12.41
CA MET A 6 -13.64 25.22 12.67
C MET A 6 -12.83 24.60 11.53
N LEU A 7 -13.23 23.42 11.04
CA LEU A 7 -12.61 22.75 9.92
C LEU A 7 -12.62 23.61 8.66
N LYS A 8 -13.78 24.16 8.29
CA LYS A 8 -13.91 25.07 7.14
C LYS A 8 -13.07 26.34 7.27
N SER A 9 -12.94 26.87 8.47
CA SER A 9 -12.13 28.09 8.73
C SER A 9 -10.65 27.80 8.72
N GLU A 10 -10.19 26.82 9.51
CA GLU A 10 -8.76 26.58 9.74
C GLU A 10 -8.07 25.75 8.67
N LEU A 11 -8.80 24.86 7.98
CA LEU A 11 -8.31 24.05 6.87
C LEU A 11 -8.78 24.59 5.51
N ASN A 12 -9.18 25.87 5.46
CA ASN A 12 -9.57 26.52 4.21
C ASN A 12 -8.49 26.36 3.13
N GLY A 13 -8.93 26.05 1.90
CA GLY A 13 -8.08 25.84 0.74
C GLY A 13 -7.51 24.42 0.60
N ILE A 14 -7.70 23.53 1.58
CA ILE A 14 -7.37 22.12 1.47
C ILE A 14 -8.59 21.38 0.89
N ASP A 15 -8.35 20.46 -0.05
CA ASP A 15 -9.40 19.59 -0.62
C ASP A 15 -9.83 18.58 0.44
N ILE A 16 -11.04 18.77 0.98
CA ILE A 16 -11.65 17.89 1.99
C ILE A 16 -13.02 17.50 1.51
N ARG A 17 -13.26 16.20 1.41
CA ARG A 17 -14.53 15.59 1.01
C ARG A 17 -15.17 14.91 2.21
N PHE A 18 -16.47 15.00 2.31
CA PHE A 18 -17.25 14.49 3.44
C PHE A 18 -17.99 13.24 3.00
N ASP A 19 -18.01 12.22 3.84
CA ASP A 19 -18.72 10.96 3.62
C ASP A 19 -18.40 10.33 2.24
N ASP A 20 -17.13 10.47 1.79
CA ASP A 20 -16.72 10.01 0.47
C ASP A 20 -16.42 8.50 0.48
N PRO A 21 -17.08 7.70 -0.40
CA PRO A 21 -16.91 6.25 -0.42
C PRO A 21 -15.50 5.82 -0.79
N LEU A 22 -14.80 5.18 0.14
CA LEU A 22 -13.39 4.74 -0.04
C LEU A 22 -13.21 3.66 -1.10
N LYS A 23 -14.27 2.91 -1.46
CA LYS A 23 -14.23 1.94 -2.57
C LYS A 23 -13.77 2.52 -3.91
N GLN A 24 -13.90 3.84 -4.12
CA GLN A 24 -13.43 4.52 -5.33
C GLN A 24 -11.90 4.57 -5.38
N TYR A 25 -11.24 4.57 -4.23
CA TYR A 25 -9.79 4.74 -4.06
C TYR A 25 -9.06 3.44 -3.75
N THR A 26 -9.77 2.36 -3.38
CA THR A 26 -9.16 1.06 -3.08
C THR A 26 -9.01 0.21 -4.34
N TYR A 27 -7.93 -0.58 -4.39
CA TYR A 27 -7.71 -1.55 -5.46
C TYR A 27 -8.70 -2.73 -5.39
N THR A 28 -9.21 -3.04 -4.21
CA THR A 28 -10.25 -4.08 -4.00
C THR A 28 -11.64 -3.67 -4.45
N LYS A 29 -11.86 -2.35 -4.66
CA LYS A 29 -13.17 -1.74 -4.96
C LYS A 29 -14.23 -2.01 -3.88
N VAL A 30 -13.77 -2.18 -2.62
CA VAL A 30 -14.61 -2.26 -1.44
C VAL A 30 -14.24 -1.17 -0.44
N GLY A 31 -15.16 -0.85 0.47
CA GLY A 31 -14.97 0.08 1.57
C GLY A 31 -16.09 1.10 1.69
N GLY A 32 -16.53 1.31 2.93
CA GLY A 32 -17.46 2.38 3.28
C GLY A 32 -16.84 3.76 3.18
N ALA A 33 -17.57 4.77 3.64
CA ALA A 33 -17.15 6.16 3.55
C ALA A 33 -16.11 6.54 4.61
N ALA A 34 -15.28 7.53 4.29
CA ALA A 34 -14.49 8.28 5.28
C ALA A 34 -15.31 9.47 5.77
N ASP A 35 -15.32 9.77 7.08
CA ASP A 35 -15.96 10.99 7.57
C ASP A 35 -15.37 12.22 6.89
N TYR A 36 -14.03 12.29 6.81
CA TYR A 36 -13.28 13.36 6.16
C TYR A 36 -12.16 12.77 5.31
N LEU A 37 -12.29 12.82 4.00
CA LEU A 37 -11.25 12.41 3.06
C LEU A 37 -10.47 13.65 2.61
N VAL A 38 -9.15 13.68 2.86
CA VAL A 38 -8.32 14.88 2.76
C VAL A 38 -7.17 14.68 1.78
N PHE A 39 -6.96 15.64 0.87
CA PHE A 39 -5.92 15.62 -0.15
C PHE A 39 -4.97 16.81 -0.01
N PRO A 40 -3.97 16.77 0.90
CA PRO A 40 -3.00 17.85 1.04
C PRO A 40 -2.11 17.93 -0.21
N ARG A 41 -1.83 19.16 -0.67
CA ARG A 41 -1.00 19.43 -1.85
C ARG A 41 0.49 19.55 -1.52
N ASN A 42 0.81 19.70 -0.25
CA ASN A 42 2.17 19.88 0.22
C ASN A 42 2.28 19.55 1.73
N ARG A 43 3.51 19.45 2.20
CA ARG A 43 3.81 19.15 3.62
C ARG A 43 3.24 20.17 4.62
N TYR A 44 3.03 21.42 4.22
CA TYR A 44 2.47 22.44 5.12
C TYR A 44 0.98 22.22 5.32
N GLU A 45 0.24 21.89 4.26
CA GLU A 45 -1.16 21.50 4.37
C GLU A 45 -1.32 20.22 5.20
N LEU A 46 -0.47 19.22 4.97
CA LEU A 46 -0.44 17.99 5.78
C LEU A 46 -0.23 18.31 7.27
N ALA A 47 0.77 19.15 7.59
CA ALA A 47 1.05 19.52 8.98
C ALA A 47 -0.12 20.27 9.62
N ARG A 48 -0.84 21.14 8.87
CA ARG A 48 -2.05 21.81 9.34
C ARG A 48 -3.15 20.81 9.67
N VAL A 49 -3.40 19.84 8.79
CA VAL A 49 -4.41 18.79 8.98
C VAL A 49 -4.09 17.97 10.23
N VAL A 50 -2.86 17.49 10.38
CA VAL A 50 -2.44 16.69 11.54
C VAL A 50 -2.51 17.48 12.85
N LYS A 51 -2.04 18.74 12.86
CA LYS A 51 -2.15 19.61 14.05
C LYS A 51 -3.59 19.86 14.44
N PHE A 52 -4.46 20.12 13.47
CA PHE A 52 -5.89 20.29 13.70
C PHE A 52 -6.50 19.00 14.29
N ALA A 53 -6.25 17.87 13.66
CA ALA A 53 -6.75 16.57 14.11
C ALA A 53 -6.33 16.25 15.55
N ASN A 54 -5.04 16.45 15.87
CA ASN A 54 -4.52 16.20 17.21
C ASN A 54 -5.13 17.13 18.26
N ARG A 55 -5.28 18.43 17.96
CA ARG A 55 -5.87 19.42 18.87
C ARG A 55 -7.36 19.10 19.15
N GLU A 56 -8.11 18.78 18.12
CA GLU A 56 -9.54 18.46 18.22
C GLU A 56 -9.80 16.98 18.61
N GLN A 57 -8.75 16.21 18.87
CA GLN A 57 -8.82 14.78 19.19
C GLN A 57 -9.57 13.94 18.15
N ILE A 58 -9.49 14.35 16.89
CA ILE A 58 -10.09 13.62 15.77
C ILE A 58 -9.11 12.51 15.33
N PRO A 59 -9.54 11.25 15.27
CA PRO A 59 -8.70 10.18 14.74
C PRO A 59 -8.26 10.49 13.31
N TRP A 60 -7.04 10.11 12.97
CA TRP A 60 -6.55 10.28 11.62
C TRP A 60 -5.62 9.14 11.18
N MET A 61 -5.64 8.84 9.90
CA MET A 61 -4.73 7.91 9.26
C MET A 61 -4.37 8.36 7.86
N VAL A 62 -3.25 7.82 7.35
CA VAL A 62 -2.82 8.05 5.98
C VAL A 62 -3.02 6.77 5.18
N LEU A 63 -3.55 6.91 3.99
CA LEU A 63 -3.59 5.87 2.97
C LEU A 63 -2.68 6.29 1.81
N GLY A 64 -1.83 5.36 1.36
CA GLY A 64 -1.17 5.47 0.07
C GLY A 64 -2.13 5.06 -1.05
N ASN A 65 -1.63 4.38 -2.05
CA ASN A 65 -2.42 3.90 -3.21
C ASN A 65 -3.43 2.77 -2.88
N ALA A 66 -3.66 2.48 -1.59
CA ALA A 66 -4.64 1.51 -1.08
C ALA A 66 -4.62 0.13 -1.78
N SER A 67 -3.43 -0.32 -2.24
CA SER A 67 -3.26 -1.56 -3.01
C SER A 67 -3.06 -2.82 -2.15
N ASN A 68 -2.84 -2.67 -0.83
CA ASN A 68 -2.66 -3.77 0.12
C ASN A 68 -3.58 -3.64 1.34
N ILE A 69 -4.78 -3.12 1.13
CA ILE A 69 -5.77 -2.94 2.20
C ILE A 69 -7.16 -3.39 1.76
N ILE A 70 -7.94 -3.78 2.74
CA ILE A 70 -9.40 -3.94 2.66
C ILE A 70 -9.97 -2.95 3.65
N VAL A 71 -10.77 -1.99 3.16
CA VAL A 71 -11.51 -1.07 4.00
C VAL A 71 -12.87 -1.69 4.27
N ARG A 72 -13.26 -1.78 5.54
CA ARG A 72 -14.54 -2.35 5.96
C ARG A 72 -15.73 -1.52 5.51
N ASP A 73 -16.90 -2.16 5.43
CA ASP A 73 -18.10 -1.58 4.88
C ASP A 73 -18.68 -0.42 5.73
N GLY A 74 -18.41 -0.40 7.05
CA GLY A 74 -18.72 0.73 7.93
C GLY A 74 -17.87 1.97 7.72
N GLY A 75 -16.78 1.87 6.95
CA GLY A 75 -15.92 3.01 6.62
C GLY A 75 -14.91 3.36 7.71
N ILE A 76 -14.40 4.58 7.67
CA ILE A 76 -13.33 5.06 8.57
C ILE A 76 -13.75 6.35 9.23
N ARG A 77 -13.68 6.38 10.58
CA ARG A 77 -13.97 7.56 11.38
C ARG A 77 -12.79 8.53 11.42
N GLY A 78 -13.08 9.81 11.37
CA GLY A 78 -12.10 10.88 11.40
C GLY A 78 -11.48 11.19 10.04
N PHE A 79 -10.21 11.61 10.03
CA PHE A 79 -9.51 11.98 8.79
C PHE A 79 -8.86 10.77 8.13
N VAL A 80 -9.15 10.57 6.85
CA VAL A 80 -8.38 9.74 5.94
C VAL A 80 -7.61 10.67 5.01
N ILE A 81 -6.28 10.66 5.09
CA ILE A 81 -5.40 11.54 4.34
C ILE A 81 -4.79 10.76 3.18
N MET A 82 -5.05 11.20 1.95
CA MET A 82 -4.51 10.63 0.71
C MET A 82 -3.38 11.50 0.17
N PHE A 83 -2.30 10.88 -0.29
CA PHE A 83 -1.11 11.60 -0.75
C PHE A 83 -1.02 11.76 -2.27
N ASP A 84 -2.11 11.61 -2.99
CA ASP A 84 -2.14 11.67 -4.46
C ASP A 84 -1.52 12.96 -5.05
N LYS A 85 -1.58 14.06 -4.30
CA LYS A 85 -1.02 15.37 -4.69
C LYS A 85 0.41 15.61 -4.16
N LEU A 86 0.94 14.73 -3.31
CA LEU A 86 2.31 14.73 -2.80
C LEU A 86 3.13 13.70 -3.58
N ASN A 87 3.35 13.94 -4.86
CA ASN A 87 3.84 12.96 -5.82
C ASN A 87 5.10 13.39 -6.60
N GLY A 88 5.80 14.41 -6.13
CA GLY A 88 7.04 14.88 -6.74
C GLY A 88 8.14 13.83 -6.72
N VAL A 89 8.91 13.74 -7.82
CA VAL A 89 10.10 12.89 -7.94
C VAL A 89 11.25 13.72 -8.50
N ALA A 90 12.40 13.67 -7.82
CA ALA A 90 13.62 14.36 -8.25
C ALA A 90 14.78 13.35 -8.35
N VAL A 91 15.61 13.53 -9.37
CA VAL A 91 16.82 12.71 -9.60
C VAL A 91 18.04 13.58 -9.44
N ASP A 92 19.01 13.12 -8.64
CA ASP A 92 20.29 13.78 -8.42
C ASP A 92 21.40 12.72 -8.47
N GLY A 93 22.19 12.75 -9.55
CA GLY A 93 23.20 11.75 -9.83
C GLY A 93 22.60 10.34 -9.84
N TYR A 94 23.01 9.52 -8.90
CA TYR A 94 22.52 8.14 -8.74
C TYR A 94 21.48 7.99 -7.63
N THR A 95 20.88 9.08 -7.21
CA THR A 95 19.82 9.05 -6.20
C THR A 95 18.50 9.54 -6.74
N ILE A 96 17.42 8.96 -6.24
CA ILE A 96 16.05 9.41 -6.50
C ILE A 96 15.41 9.78 -5.16
N GLU A 97 14.95 11.02 -5.02
CA GLU A 97 14.08 11.43 -3.92
C GLU A 97 12.65 11.53 -4.43
N ALA A 98 11.74 10.77 -3.83
CA ALA A 98 10.34 10.74 -4.22
C ALA A 98 9.43 11.03 -3.03
N GLU A 99 8.40 11.85 -3.23
CA GLU A 99 7.35 12.08 -2.24
C GLU A 99 6.50 10.83 -2.04
N ALA A 100 5.90 10.69 -0.87
CA ALA A 100 5.23 9.47 -0.45
C ALA A 100 4.03 9.07 -1.31
N GLY A 101 3.37 10.02 -1.96
CA GLY A 101 2.27 9.78 -2.90
C GLY A 101 2.72 9.45 -4.32
N ALA A 102 4.01 9.60 -4.65
CA ALA A 102 4.51 9.26 -5.98
C ALA A 102 4.23 7.78 -6.31
N ASN A 103 3.81 7.53 -7.55
CA ASN A 103 3.50 6.19 -8.02
C ASN A 103 4.80 5.36 -8.12
N LEU A 104 4.79 4.17 -7.50
CA LEU A 104 5.97 3.31 -7.42
C LEU A 104 6.42 2.85 -8.81
N ILE A 105 5.50 2.43 -9.66
CA ILE A 105 5.80 1.97 -11.04
C ILE A 105 6.39 3.13 -11.86
N GLU A 106 5.77 4.30 -11.83
CA GLU A 106 6.27 5.48 -12.54
C GLU A 106 7.67 5.88 -12.06
N THR A 107 7.94 5.77 -10.76
CA THR A 107 9.28 6.03 -10.20
C THR A 107 10.32 5.06 -10.76
N THR A 108 9.97 3.79 -11.01
CA THR A 108 10.89 2.84 -11.67
C THR A 108 11.16 3.21 -13.13
N HIS A 109 10.16 3.76 -13.84
CA HIS A 109 10.35 4.26 -15.21
C HIS A 109 11.22 5.52 -15.26
N ILE A 110 11.14 6.38 -14.22
CA ILE A 110 12.06 7.52 -14.06
C ILE A 110 13.50 7.00 -13.87
N ALA A 111 13.71 5.97 -13.05
CA ALA A 111 15.01 5.33 -12.87
C ALA A 111 15.55 4.78 -14.20
N LEU A 112 14.72 4.08 -14.97
CA LEU A 112 15.08 3.59 -16.32
C LEU A 112 15.48 4.75 -17.25
N HIS A 113 14.71 5.85 -17.29
CA HIS A 113 14.99 7.01 -18.12
C HIS A 113 16.38 7.60 -17.84
N HIS A 114 16.80 7.57 -16.57
CA HIS A 114 18.13 8.03 -16.14
C HIS A 114 19.19 6.92 -16.15
N SER A 115 18.90 5.74 -16.73
CA SER A 115 19.83 4.59 -16.78
C SER A 115 20.33 4.16 -15.40
N LEU A 116 19.43 4.17 -14.41
CA LEU A 116 19.70 3.76 -13.03
C LEU A 116 19.14 2.37 -12.77
N THR A 117 19.98 1.41 -12.37
CA THR A 117 19.63 0.02 -12.04
C THR A 117 19.45 -0.15 -10.52
N GLY A 118 18.68 -1.16 -10.13
CA GLY A 118 18.38 -1.53 -8.74
C GLY A 118 16.92 -1.36 -8.35
N PHE A 119 16.10 -0.70 -9.19
CA PHE A 119 14.68 -0.49 -8.92
C PHE A 119 13.75 -1.36 -9.78
N GLU A 120 14.29 -2.22 -10.63
CA GLU A 120 13.55 -3.05 -11.60
C GLU A 120 12.52 -3.95 -10.93
N PHE A 121 12.82 -4.48 -9.73
CA PHE A 121 11.93 -5.38 -8.98
C PHE A 121 10.55 -4.78 -8.71
N ALA A 122 10.46 -3.46 -8.66
CA ALA A 122 9.23 -2.74 -8.30
C ALA A 122 8.38 -2.32 -9.50
N CYS A 123 8.83 -2.54 -10.76
CA CYS A 123 8.19 -2.05 -11.97
C CYS A 123 6.74 -2.53 -12.20
N GLY A 124 6.31 -3.55 -11.49
CA GLY A 124 4.94 -4.05 -11.56
C GLY A 124 4.20 -4.02 -10.22
N ILE A 125 4.77 -3.48 -9.14
CA ILE A 125 4.11 -3.41 -7.84
C ILE A 125 3.19 -2.18 -7.81
N PRO A 126 1.85 -2.34 -7.80
CA PRO A 126 0.96 -1.20 -7.66
C PRO A 126 1.07 -0.63 -6.26
N GLY A 127 1.31 0.66 -6.15
CA GLY A 127 1.46 1.31 -4.85
C GLY A 127 2.04 2.71 -4.96
N SER A 128 2.14 3.37 -3.83
CA SER A 128 2.87 4.63 -3.66
C SER A 128 4.21 4.39 -2.96
N ILE A 129 5.13 5.33 -3.12
CA ILE A 129 6.43 5.30 -2.45
C ILE A 129 6.29 5.15 -0.93
N GLY A 130 5.41 5.93 -0.29
CA GLY A 130 5.18 5.83 1.15
C GLY A 130 4.66 4.46 1.58
N GLY A 131 3.73 3.89 0.81
CA GLY A 131 3.23 2.53 1.03
C GLY A 131 4.30 1.46 0.82
N ALA A 132 5.16 1.62 -0.18
CA ALA A 132 6.27 0.72 -0.45
C ALA A 132 7.31 0.72 0.69
N VAL A 133 7.68 1.89 1.22
CA VAL A 133 8.55 2.02 2.39
C VAL A 133 7.89 1.42 3.64
N PHE A 134 6.62 1.74 3.88
CA PHE A 134 5.85 1.21 5.00
C PHE A 134 5.85 -0.32 5.03
N MET A 135 5.64 -0.96 3.89
CA MET A 135 5.56 -2.42 3.76
C MET A 135 6.92 -3.11 3.51
N ASN A 136 8.02 -2.38 3.37
CA ASN A 136 9.24 -2.93 2.77
C ASN A 136 8.88 -3.74 1.52
N ALA A 137 8.20 -3.09 0.57
CA ALA A 137 7.66 -3.76 -0.61
C ALA A 137 8.78 -4.45 -1.41
N GLY A 138 8.51 -5.66 -1.85
CA GLY A 138 9.49 -6.44 -2.60
C GLY A 138 8.85 -7.50 -3.49
N ALA A 139 9.53 -7.80 -4.56
CA ALA A 139 9.19 -8.85 -5.52
C ALA A 139 10.47 -9.33 -6.23
N TYR A 140 10.45 -10.57 -6.73
CA TYR A 140 11.53 -11.13 -7.56
C TYR A 140 12.93 -11.02 -6.96
N GLY A 141 13.05 -11.09 -5.63
CA GLY A 141 14.33 -11.03 -4.91
C GLY A 141 14.84 -9.63 -4.57
N GLY A 142 14.19 -8.57 -5.06
CA GLY A 142 14.45 -7.20 -4.65
C GLY A 142 13.42 -6.69 -3.63
N GLU A 143 13.80 -5.73 -2.80
CA GLU A 143 12.92 -5.04 -1.86
C GLU A 143 13.42 -3.62 -1.54
N ILE A 144 12.56 -2.78 -0.99
CA ILE A 144 12.85 -1.38 -0.69
C ILE A 144 14.09 -1.21 0.20
N SER A 145 14.28 -2.09 1.17
CA SER A 145 15.44 -2.05 2.08
C SER A 145 16.78 -2.12 1.37
N HIS A 146 16.86 -2.71 0.18
CA HIS A 146 18.11 -2.84 -0.58
C HIS A 146 18.54 -1.52 -1.23
N ILE A 147 17.64 -0.59 -1.45
CA ILE A 147 17.90 0.66 -2.18
C ILE A 147 17.60 1.93 -1.38
N LEU A 148 16.91 1.84 -0.23
CA LEU A 148 16.62 3.02 0.58
C LEU A 148 17.89 3.58 1.22
N LEU A 149 18.09 4.90 1.14
CA LEU A 149 19.09 5.64 1.92
C LEU A 149 18.50 6.19 3.21
N SER A 150 17.38 6.89 3.07
CA SER A 150 16.66 7.52 4.18
C SER A 150 15.23 7.84 3.76
N CYS A 151 14.39 8.11 4.74
CA CYS A 151 13.08 8.71 4.50
C CYS A 151 12.80 9.85 5.49
N LYS A 152 12.03 10.83 5.06
CA LYS A 152 11.44 11.83 5.94
C LYS A 152 10.10 11.30 6.42
N VAL A 153 9.87 11.39 7.71
CA VAL A 153 8.60 10.99 8.34
C VAL A 153 7.99 12.16 9.10
N LEU A 154 6.66 12.20 9.13
CA LEU A 154 5.89 13.01 10.04
C LEU A 154 5.53 12.14 11.24
N THR A 155 5.96 12.54 12.43
CA THR A 155 5.60 11.82 13.66
C THR A 155 4.13 12.06 14.03
N ARG A 156 3.61 11.25 14.94
CA ARG A 156 2.24 11.45 15.45
C ARG A 156 2.04 12.81 16.12
N ASP A 157 3.11 13.39 16.68
CA ASP A 157 3.08 14.71 17.31
C ASP A 157 3.21 15.87 16.30
N GLY A 158 3.39 15.55 15.01
CA GLY A 158 3.47 16.55 13.94
C GLY A 158 4.88 17.09 13.68
N GLU A 159 5.93 16.43 14.19
CA GLU A 159 7.33 16.76 13.89
C GLU A 159 7.81 16.02 12.62
N ILE A 160 8.70 16.66 11.87
CA ILE A 160 9.36 16.03 10.72
C ILE A 160 10.74 15.53 11.16
N LYS A 161 10.98 14.22 10.96
CA LYS A 161 12.26 13.56 11.25
C LYS A 161 12.82 12.89 9.99
N ASN A 162 14.14 12.84 9.90
CA ASN A 162 14.83 12.05 8.88
C ASN A 162 15.28 10.73 9.52
N ILE A 163 14.85 9.61 8.95
CA ILE A 163 15.15 8.26 9.43
C ILE A 163 16.08 7.59 8.41
N SER A 164 17.22 7.08 8.87
CA SER A 164 18.15 6.33 8.00
C SER A 164 17.59 4.96 7.61
N ALA A 165 18.09 4.37 6.53
CA ALA A 165 17.73 2.99 6.15
C ALA A 165 17.96 1.99 7.29
N GLN A 166 19.05 2.17 8.07
CA GLN A 166 19.37 1.30 9.22
C GLN A 166 18.31 1.43 10.33
N ASP A 167 17.85 2.66 10.61
CA ASP A 167 16.87 2.93 11.67
C ASP A 167 15.45 2.53 11.27
N MET A 168 15.19 2.32 9.97
CA MET A 168 13.93 1.79 9.48
C MET A 168 13.67 0.34 9.93
N LYS A 169 14.68 -0.39 10.42
CA LYS A 169 14.58 -1.74 10.99
C LYS A 169 13.71 -2.66 10.13
N PHE A 170 13.98 -2.65 8.83
CA PHE A 170 13.22 -3.44 7.87
C PHE A 170 13.28 -4.94 8.17
N GLY A 171 12.21 -5.61 7.83
CA GLY A 171 12.08 -7.05 7.79
C GLY A 171 11.04 -7.43 6.73
N TYR A 172 10.75 -8.71 6.61
CA TYR A 172 9.74 -9.18 5.66
C TYR A 172 8.38 -8.53 5.95
N ARG A 173 7.92 -7.67 5.06
CA ARG A 173 6.69 -6.87 5.18
C ARG A 173 6.60 -6.03 6.48
N ARG A 174 7.74 -5.56 6.96
CA ARG A 174 7.83 -4.80 8.21
C ARG A 174 8.79 -3.61 8.07
N SER A 175 8.45 -2.51 8.75
CA SER A 175 9.28 -1.32 8.90
C SER A 175 9.07 -0.65 10.26
N TYR A 176 9.96 0.26 10.64
CA TYR A 176 9.87 1.07 11.84
C TYR A 176 8.55 1.86 11.92
N VAL A 177 8.13 2.47 10.82
CA VAL A 177 6.91 3.30 10.79
C VAL A 177 5.62 2.51 11.03
N GLN A 178 5.62 1.19 10.83
CA GLN A 178 4.48 0.35 11.24
C GLN A 178 4.34 0.24 12.76
N GLN A 179 5.44 0.37 13.50
CA GLN A 179 5.45 0.25 14.95
C GLN A 179 5.15 1.57 15.63
N THR A 180 5.69 2.68 15.12
CA THR A 180 5.53 4.02 15.70
C THR A 180 4.24 4.70 15.26
N GLY A 181 3.70 4.29 14.10
CA GLY A 181 2.58 4.98 13.47
C GLY A 181 2.97 6.29 12.78
N ASP A 182 4.27 6.57 12.66
CA ASP A 182 4.79 7.71 11.90
C ASP A 182 4.44 7.56 10.42
N VAL A 183 4.33 8.69 9.73
CA VAL A 183 3.92 8.74 8.32
C VAL A 183 5.10 9.10 7.45
N VAL A 184 5.42 8.24 6.48
CA VAL A 184 6.42 8.56 5.46
C VAL A 184 5.92 9.70 4.59
N ILE A 185 6.71 10.76 4.43
CA ILE A 185 6.40 11.92 3.58
C ILE A 185 7.28 12.01 2.32
N SER A 186 8.51 11.50 2.38
CA SER A 186 9.37 11.27 1.21
C SER A 186 10.38 10.18 1.49
N ALA A 187 10.93 9.58 0.44
CA ALA A 187 12.01 8.60 0.54
C ALA A 187 13.12 8.92 -0.46
N LYS A 188 14.37 8.71 -0.05
CA LYS A 188 15.55 8.84 -0.89
C LYS A 188 16.16 7.46 -1.13
N PHE A 189 16.35 7.12 -2.40
CA PHE A 189 16.89 5.84 -2.85
C PHE A 189 18.27 6.03 -3.45
N ALA A 190 19.19 5.08 -3.19
CA ALA A 190 20.47 4.97 -3.88
C ALA A 190 20.38 3.88 -4.93
N LEU A 191 20.71 4.23 -6.14
CA LEU A 191 20.74 3.33 -7.29
C LEU A 191 22.16 3.29 -7.88
N ALA A 192 22.39 2.46 -8.88
CA ALA A 192 23.66 2.39 -9.57
C ALA A 192 23.49 2.73 -11.06
N PRO A 193 24.53 3.26 -11.74
CA PRO A 193 24.49 3.42 -13.19
C PRO A 193 24.42 2.06 -13.87
N GLY A 194 23.60 1.95 -14.90
CA GLY A 194 23.41 0.73 -15.68
C GLY A 194 23.19 0.99 -17.15
N MET A 195 23.22 -0.08 -17.95
CA MET A 195 22.90 0.02 -19.36
C MET A 195 21.38 0.09 -19.55
N HIS A 196 20.85 1.18 -20.07
CA HIS A 196 19.41 1.42 -20.31
C HIS A 196 18.70 0.21 -20.94
N ARG A 197 19.32 -0.43 -21.95
CA ARG A 197 18.77 -1.61 -22.62
C ARG A 197 18.61 -2.80 -21.65
N VAL A 198 19.59 -3.03 -20.76
CA VAL A 198 19.55 -4.15 -19.81
C VAL A 198 18.46 -3.93 -18.75
N ILE A 199 18.39 -2.70 -18.21
CA ILE A 199 17.34 -2.33 -17.24
C ILE A 199 15.95 -2.51 -17.87
N ARG A 200 15.75 -2.02 -19.09
CA ARG A 200 14.49 -2.16 -19.83
C ARG A 200 14.11 -3.63 -20.01
N GLN A 201 15.02 -4.45 -20.51
CA GLN A 201 14.80 -5.88 -20.73
C GLN A 201 14.39 -6.60 -19.44
N GLU A 202 15.03 -6.26 -18.32
CA GLU A 202 14.66 -6.84 -17.03
C GLU A 202 13.26 -6.38 -16.58
N MET A 203 12.93 -5.10 -16.68
CA MET A 203 11.60 -4.60 -16.36
C MET A 203 10.51 -5.25 -17.23
N GLU A 204 10.74 -5.38 -18.54
CA GLU A 204 9.82 -6.06 -19.46
C GLU A 204 9.64 -7.54 -19.07
N ARG A 205 10.73 -8.24 -18.76
CA ARG A 205 10.70 -9.63 -18.29
C ARG A 205 9.88 -9.78 -17.01
N LEU A 206 10.09 -8.93 -16.01
CA LEU A 206 9.37 -8.96 -14.74
C LEU A 206 7.89 -8.63 -14.92
N THR A 207 7.57 -7.65 -15.76
CA THR A 207 6.20 -7.27 -16.10
C THR A 207 5.47 -8.43 -16.77
N HIS A 208 6.11 -9.08 -17.74
CA HIS A 208 5.54 -10.24 -18.43
C HIS A 208 5.27 -11.42 -17.48
N LEU A 209 6.24 -11.73 -16.60
CA LEU A 209 6.04 -12.78 -15.58
C LEU A 209 4.86 -12.47 -14.66
N ARG A 210 4.65 -11.20 -14.34
CA ARG A 210 3.52 -10.76 -13.51
C ARG A 210 2.19 -10.95 -14.25
N GLN A 211 2.11 -10.51 -15.50
CA GLN A 211 0.92 -10.66 -16.35
C GLN A 211 0.53 -12.15 -16.53
N LEU A 212 1.52 -13.02 -16.70
CA LEU A 212 1.28 -14.45 -16.83
C LEU A 212 0.73 -15.08 -15.55
N LYS A 213 1.20 -14.64 -14.37
CA LYS A 213 0.94 -15.32 -13.09
C LYS A 213 -0.13 -14.70 -12.22
N GLN A 214 -0.44 -13.42 -12.39
CA GLN A 214 -1.35 -12.69 -11.49
C GLN A 214 -2.65 -12.32 -12.20
N PRO A 215 -3.79 -12.29 -11.46
CA PRO A 215 -5.12 -11.97 -12.00
C PRO A 215 -5.30 -10.45 -12.09
N LEU A 216 -4.53 -9.79 -12.97
CA LEU A 216 -4.48 -8.32 -13.07
C LEU A 216 -5.76 -7.72 -13.67
N GLU A 217 -6.60 -8.55 -14.26
CA GLU A 217 -7.90 -8.22 -14.85
C GLU A 217 -9.00 -7.94 -13.82
N TYR A 218 -8.79 -8.34 -12.56
CA TYR A 218 -9.77 -8.17 -11.49
C TYR A 218 -9.25 -7.25 -10.38
N PRO A 219 -10.14 -6.49 -9.72
CA PRO A 219 -9.81 -5.76 -8.49
C PRO A 219 -9.33 -6.72 -7.40
N SER A 220 -8.21 -6.37 -6.74
CA SER A 220 -7.65 -7.18 -5.66
C SER A 220 -6.67 -6.39 -4.79
N CYS A 221 -6.27 -6.95 -3.67
CA CYS A 221 -5.22 -6.40 -2.79
C CYS A 221 -3.86 -7.10 -2.93
N GLY A 222 -3.61 -7.74 -4.07
CA GLY A 222 -2.41 -8.55 -4.25
C GLY A 222 -2.49 -9.88 -3.49
N SER A 223 -1.34 -10.38 -3.03
CA SER A 223 -1.30 -11.59 -2.20
C SER A 223 -1.89 -11.32 -0.83
N VAL A 224 -2.90 -12.11 -0.45
CA VAL A 224 -3.64 -11.92 0.81
C VAL A 224 -2.84 -12.41 2.02
N PHE A 225 -1.99 -13.41 1.82
CA PHE A 225 -1.26 -14.07 2.91
C PHE A 225 0.25 -13.92 2.76
N LYS A 226 0.93 -13.79 3.89
CA LYS A 226 2.38 -13.89 3.98
C LYS A 226 2.85 -15.27 3.55
N ARG A 227 4.09 -15.35 3.13
CA ARG A 227 4.73 -16.63 2.84
C ARG A 227 5.00 -17.39 4.15
N PRO A 228 4.41 -18.57 4.39
CA PRO A 228 4.70 -19.38 5.57
C PRO A 228 6.13 -19.94 5.51
N VAL A 229 6.71 -20.19 6.68
CA VAL A 229 8.06 -20.80 6.75
C VAL A 229 8.06 -22.17 6.08
N GLY A 230 8.95 -22.38 5.12
CA GLY A 230 9.08 -23.62 4.38
C GLY A 230 8.00 -23.89 3.32
N HIS A 231 7.02 -23.01 3.15
CA HIS A 231 5.89 -23.21 2.25
C HIS A 231 5.60 -21.99 1.37
N PHE A 232 4.67 -22.16 0.40
CA PHE A 232 4.07 -21.08 -0.37
C PHE A 232 2.57 -21.03 -0.10
N ALA A 233 2.05 -19.89 0.34
CA ALA A 233 0.63 -19.75 0.66
C ALA A 233 -0.28 -20.16 -0.53
N GLY A 234 0.01 -19.67 -1.74
CA GLY A 234 -0.76 -20.04 -2.93
C GLY A 234 -0.75 -21.53 -3.25
N GLN A 235 0.34 -22.25 -2.97
CA GLN A 235 0.42 -23.69 -3.14
C GLN A 235 -0.50 -24.41 -2.14
N LEU A 236 -0.40 -24.08 -0.85
CA LEU A 236 -1.24 -24.67 0.21
C LEU A 236 -2.74 -24.46 -0.07
N ILE A 237 -3.12 -23.25 -0.54
CA ILE A 237 -4.50 -22.92 -0.90
C ILE A 237 -4.95 -23.75 -2.12
N SER A 238 -4.08 -23.95 -3.11
CA SER A 238 -4.37 -24.76 -4.29
C SER A 238 -4.53 -26.24 -3.93
N GLU A 239 -3.65 -26.78 -3.08
CA GLU A 239 -3.70 -28.16 -2.58
C GLU A 239 -4.96 -28.43 -1.74
N ALA A 240 -5.46 -27.41 -1.03
CA ALA A 240 -6.74 -27.46 -0.32
C ALA A 240 -7.98 -27.31 -1.24
N ASN A 241 -7.80 -27.32 -2.58
CA ASN A 241 -8.86 -27.21 -3.60
C ASN A 241 -9.72 -25.94 -3.49
N LEU A 242 -9.13 -24.83 -3.06
CA LEU A 242 -9.85 -23.57 -2.83
C LEU A 242 -9.86 -22.61 -4.04
N LYS A 243 -9.17 -22.92 -5.15
CA LYS A 243 -9.25 -22.12 -6.37
C LYS A 243 -10.69 -22.03 -6.88
N GLY A 244 -11.17 -20.82 -7.19
CA GLY A 244 -12.55 -20.57 -7.61
C GLY A 244 -13.57 -20.62 -6.48
N HIS A 245 -13.16 -20.88 -5.23
CA HIS A 245 -14.07 -20.80 -4.10
C HIS A 245 -14.52 -19.36 -3.88
N ARG A 246 -15.83 -19.16 -3.82
CA ARG A 246 -16.46 -17.83 -3.80
C ARG A 246 -17.33 -17.63 -2.56
N ILE A 247 -17.23 -16.45 -1.94
CA ILE A 247 -18.16 -15.98 -0.91
C ILE A 247 -18.65 -14.60 -1.35
N GLY A 248 -19.97 -14.46 -1.51
CA GLY A 248 -20.57 -13.24 -2.06
C GLY A 248 -19.97 -12.88 -3.42
N GLY A 249 -19.42 -11.66 -3.54
CA GLY A 249 -18.79 -11.16 -4.75
C GLY A 249 -17.27 -11.40 -4.83
N VAL A 250 -16.66 -12.08 -3.85
CA VAL A 250 -15.20 -12.29 -3.77
C VAL A 250 -14.84 -13.75 -3.97
N GLU A 251 -13.78 -14.01 -4.76
CA GLU A 251 -13.35 -15.35 -5.17
C GLU A 251 -11.85 -15.56 -4.96
N VAL A 252 -11.44 -16.76 -4.56
CA VAL A 252 -10.03 -17.19 -4.66
C VAL A 252 -9.66 -17.35 -6.13
N SER A 253 -8.73 -16.55 -6.61
CA SER A 253 -8.38 -16.54 -8.04
C SER A 253 -7.99 -17.92 -8.56
N THR A 254 -8.58 -18.31 -9.67
CA THR A 254 -8.23 -19.55 -10.40
C THR A 254 -6.83 -19.47 -11.01
N LYS A 255 -6.35 -18.25 -11.33
CA LYS A 255 -5.02 -18.01 -11.91
C LYS A 255 -3.92 -18.07 -10.84
N HIS A 256 -4.13 -17.45 -9.67
CA HIS A 256 -3.16 -17.40 -8.57
C HIS A 256 -3.86 -17.54 -7.22
N ALA A 257 -3.81 -18.71 -6.60
CA ALA A 257 -4.57 -19.00 -5.38
C ALA A 257 -4.21 -18.15 -4.15
N GLY A 258 -3.08 -17.44 -4.16
CA GLY A 258 -2.73 -16.47 -3.11
C GLY A 258 -3.49 -15.12 -3.22
N PHE A 259 -4.24 -14.91 -4.31
CA PHE A 259 -5.04 -13.72 -4.56
C PHE A 259 -6.51 -14.00 -4.31
N MET A 260 -7.19 -13.04 -3.70
CA MET A 260 -8.64 -12.97 -3.68
C MET A 260 -9.06 -11.78 -4.54
N VAL A 261 -9.99 -12.03 -5.46
CA VAL A 261 -10.43 -11.07 -6.48
C VAL A 261 -11.90 -10.71 -6.30
N ASN A 262 -12.23 -9.45 -6.52
CA ASN A 262 -13.61 -8.99 -6.55
C ASN A 262 -14.16 -9.19 -7.96
N VAL A 263 -15.01 -10.20 -8.11
CA VAL A 263 -15.56 -10.61 -9.42
C VAL A 263 -16.97 -10.10 -9.65
N ASP A 264 -17.68 -9.70 -8.59
CA ASP A 264 -19.10 -9.32 -8.70
C ASP A 264 -19.55 -8.45 -7.53
N ASN A 265 -19.12 -7.18 -7.50
CA ASN A 265 -19.52 -6.21 -6.49
C ASN A 265 -19.38 -6.72 -5.03
N GLY A 266 -18.32 -7.46 -4.74
CA GLY A 266 -18.04 -8.00 -3.42
C GLY A 266 -17.91 -6.89 -2.36
N THR A 267 -18.16 -7.26 -1.12
CA THR A 267 -18.08 -6.41 0.07
C THR A 267 -16.79 -6.71 0.86
N ALA A 268 -16.44 -5.84 1.81
CA ALA A 268 -15.34 -6.12 2.73
C ALA A 268 -15.67 -7.33 3.63
N ALA A 269 -16.93 -7.51 3.98
CA ALA A 269 -17.40 -8.68 4.71
C ALA A 269 -17.19 -9.97 3.92
N ASP A 270 -17.40 -9.99 2.60
CA ASP A 270 -17.11 -11.13 1.74
C ASP A 270 -15.63 -11.50 1.76
N TYR A 271 -14.74 -10.49 1.67
CA TYR A 271 -13.28 -10.70 1.81
C TYR A 271 -12.93 -11.29 3.17
N GLU A 272 -13.44 -10.72 4.27
CA GLU A 272 -13.15 -11.21 5.63
C GLU A 272 -13.62 -12.66 5.82
N ASN A 273 -14.82 -12.99 5.35
CA ASN A 273 -15.36 -14.34 5.43
C ASN A 273 -14.56 -15.33 4.57
N LEU A 274 -14.17 -14.93 3.35
CA LEU A 274 -13.36 -15.79 2.48
C LEU A 274 -11.95 -16.01 3.06
N ILE A 275 -11.33 -14.98 3.64
CA ILE A 275 -10.05 -15.08 4.34
C ILE A 275 -10.13 -16.06 5.50
N ALA A 276 -11.17 -15.96 6.34
CA ALA A 276 -11.37 -16.86 7.47
C ALA A 276 -11.54 -18.32 7.00
N HIS A 277 -12.40 -18.54 6.00
CA HIS A 277 -12.63 -19.86 5.41
C HIS A 277 -11.33 -20.47 4.85
N VAL A 278 -10.53 -19.70 4.13
CA VAL A 278 -9.24 -20.18 3.57
C VAL A 278 -8.26 -20.54 4.68
N ILE A 279 -8.15 -19.73 5.76
CA ILE A 279 -7.26 -20.03 6.90
C ILE A 279 -7.66 -21.35 7.55
N GLU A 280 -8.95 -21.55 7.83
CA GLU A 280 -9.49 -22.75 8.48
C GLU A 280 -9.27 -23.99 7.62
N THR A 281 -9.61 -23.91 6.34
CA THR A 281 -9.50 -25.06 5.40
C THR A 281 -8.05 -25.46 5.16
N VAL A 282 -7.14 -24.48 4.95
CA VAL A 282 -5.71 -24.78 4.80
C VAL A 282 -5.12 -25.38 6.07
N LYS A 283 -5.50 -24.87 7.24
CA LYS A 283 -5.05 -25.42 8.53
C LYS A 283 -5.54 -26.86 8.71
N ALA A 284 -6.79 -27.15 8.38
CA ALA A 284 -7.35 -28.50 8.47
C ALA A 284 -6.65 -29.47 7.50
N HIS A 285 -6.30 -29.01 6.30
CA HIS A 285 -5.68 -29.82 5.26
C HIS A 285 -4.20 -30.09 5.50
N SER A 286 -3.43 -29.07 5.86
CA SER A 286 -1.96 -29.12 5.91
C SER A 286 -1.34 -28.93 7.30
N GLY A 287 -2.12 -28.58 8.31
CA GLY A 287 -1.65 -28.17 9.64
C GLY A 287 -1.02 -26.77 9.69
N VAL A 288 -0.83 -26.10 8.56
CA VAL A 288 -0.20 -24.77 8.47
C VAL A 288 -1.25 -23.69 8.67
N THR A 289 -1.00 -22.77 9.61
CA THR A 289 -1.86 -21.59 9.80
C THR A 289 -1.33 -20.44 8.92
N LEU A 290 -2.16 -19.96 8.00
CA LEU A 290 -1.81 -18.81 7.16
C LEU A 290 -1.93 -17.50 7.95
N GLU A 291 -0.94 -16.62 7.80
CA GLU A 291 -0.94 -15.26 8.36
C GLU A 291 -1.27 -14.24 7.26
N ARG A 292 -2.16 -13.30 7.56
CA ARG A 292 -2.55 -12.24 6.61
C ARG A 292 -1.38 -11.29 6.34
N GLU A 293 -1.17 -10.94 5.07
CA GLU A 293 -0.33 -9.82 4.64
C GLU A 293 -1.19 -8.57 4.42
N VAL A 294 -2.39 -8.74 3.85
CA VAL A 294 -3.35 -7.65 3.64
C VAL A 294 -3.82 -7.07 4.97
N ARG A 295 -3.92 -5.75 5.03
CA ARG A 295 -4.43 -5.04 6.21
C ARG A 295 -5.92 -4.77 6.06
N ILE A 296 -6.68 -5.12 7.10
CA ILE A 296 -8.11 -4.80 7.19
C ILE A 296 -8.27 -3.64 8.16
N ILE A 297 -8.91 -2.57 7.71
CA ILE A 297 -9.06 -1.32 8.46
C ILE A 297 -10.51 -0.83 8.39
N GLY A 298 -10.88 0.06 9.31
CA GLY A 298 -12.22 0.63 9.37
C GLY A 298 -13.18 -0.17 10.26
N GLU A 299 -14.42 0.31 10.33
CA GLU A 299 -15.50 -0.24 11.15
C GLU A 299 -16.32 -1.28 10.36
N LYS A 300 -16.92 -2.23 11.10
CA LYS A 300 -17.81 -3.25 10.52
C LYS A 300 -19.15 -2.67 10.13
#